data_66af7cc034b1fdbae3e427d71dd220ca
#
_entry.id   66af7cc034b1fdbae3e427d71dd220ca
#
_cell.length_a   1.000
_cell.length_b   1.000
_cell.length_c   1.000
_cell.angle_alpha   90.00
_cell.angle_beta   90.00
_cell.angle_gamma   90.00
#
_symmetry.space_group_name_H-M   'P 1'
#
loop_
_entity.id
_entity.type
_entity.pdbx_description
1 polymer ?
#
loop_
_entity_poly.entity_id
_entity_poly.type
_entity_poly.pdbx_seq_one_letter_code
_entity_poly.pdbx_strand_id
1 'polypeptide(L)'
;MSEMYNPPHPGEILADTVLRPDGGISITEFAKHLGVTRVALSRVVNGRAAVSAEMDLRLSKALRTTPGTWYKMQADYDMWHAKRRFRAKVKPLPRTEATA
;
A
#
# COMPACT_ATOMS: atom_id res chain seq x y z
N MET A 1 3.34 -16.90 -9.12
CA MET A 1 3.88 -16.41 -8.73
C MET A 1 4.22 -15.01 -8.50
N SER A 2 3.46 -14.37 -7.67
CA SER A 2 3.72 -12.98 -7.40
C SER A 2 5.05 -12.78 -6.72
N GLU A 3 5.66 -13.82 -6.20
CA GLU A 3 6.96 -13.66 -5.62
C GLU A 3 8.03 -13.32 -6.60
N MET A 4 7.81 -13.62 -7.87
CA MET A 4 8.77 -13.29 -8.89
C MET A 4 8.64 -11.87 -9.35
N TYR A 5 7.67 -11.17 -8.87
CA TYR A 5 7.30 -9.89 -9.42
C TYR A 5 7.52 -8.81 -8.37
N ASN A 6 8.23 -7.78 -8.73
CA ASN A 6 8.49 -6.64 -7.85
C ASN A 6 7.27 -5.73 -7.87
N PRO A 7 6.38 -5.81 -6.89
CA PRO A 7 5.15 -5.03 -6.93
C PRO A 7 5.44 -3.55 -6.68
N PRO A 8 4.72 -2.66 -7.35
CA PRO A 8 4.90 -1.24 -7.09
C PRO A 8 4.30 -0.85 -5.75
N HIS A 9 4.79 0.23 -5.17
CA HIS A 9 4.13 0.81 -4.01
C HIS A 9 2.79 1.37 -4.44
N PRO A 10 1.74 1.22 -3.63
CA PRO A 10 0.42 1.77 -4.02
C PRO A 10 0.46 3.25 -4.36
N GLY A 11 1.39 4.00 -3.74
CA GLY A 11 1.54 5.42 -4.06
C GLY A 11 1.91 5.67 -5.50
N GLU A 12 2.68 4.78 -6.12
CA GLU A 12 3.00 4.93 -7.54
C GLU A 12 1.78 4.79 -8.40
N ILE A 13 0.91 3.86 -8.05
CA ILE A 13 -0.32 3.68 -8.80
C ILE A 13 -1.20 4.92 -8.68
N LEU A 14 -1.29 5.49 -7.48
CA LEU A 14 -2.06 6.71 -7.28
C LEU A 14 -1.49 7.87 -8.09
N ALA A 15 -0.16 7.99 -8.12
CA ALA A 15 0.48 9.05 -8.88
C ALA A 15 0.20 8.91 -10.37
N ASP A 16 0.20 7.68 -10.87
CA ASP A 16 0.03 7.45 -12.29
C ASP A 16 -1.42 7.53 -12.75
N THR A 17 -2.36 7.24 -11.87
CA THR A 17 -3.75 7.13 -12.30
C THR A 17 -4.61 8.30 -11.85
N VAL A 18 -4.36 8.84 -10.66
CA VAL A 18 -5.21 9.90 -10.11
C VAL A 18 -4.55 11.26 -10.22
N LEU A 19 -3.26 11.32 -9.93
CA LEU A 19 -2.53 12.59 -9.85
C LEU A 19 -1.70 12.91 -11.08
N ARG A 20 -1.93 12.19 -12.15
CA ARG A 20 -1.08 12.35 -13.34
C ARG A 20 -1.13 13.78 -13.87
N PRO A 21 -0.01 14.26 -14.39
CA PRO A 21 0.11 15.67 -14.79
C PRO A 21 -0.77 16.07 -15.95
N ASP A 22 -1.21 15.12 -16.78
CA ASP A 22 -1.90 15.45 -18.01
C ASP A 22 -3.42 15.44 -17.86
N GLY A 23 -3.95 15.48 -16.67
CA GLY A 23 -5.40 15.54 -16.51
C GLY A 23 -5.93 15.01 -15.22
N GLY A 24 -5.06 14.66 -14.30
CA GLY A 24 -5.50 14.22 -12.99
C GLY A 24 -5.80 15.41 -12.09
N ILE A 25 -6.20 15.12 -10.86
CA ILE A 25 -6.43 16.17 -9.89
C ILE A 25 -5.15 16.42 -9.10
N SER A 26 -5.06 17.56 -8.44
CA SER A 26 -3.90 17.88 -7.64
C SER A 26 -3.91 17.09 -6.34
N ILE A 27 -2.74 16.97 -5.73
CA ILE A 27 -2.64 16.26 -4.47
C ILE A 27 -3.44 16.98 -3.38
N THR A 28 -3.49 18.30 -3.43
CA THR A 28 -4.26 19.07 -2.47
C THR A 28 -5.74 18.76 -2.60
N GLU A 29 -6.21 18.69 -3.82
CA GLU A 29 -7.61 18.39 -4.08
C GLU A 29 -7.97 16.97 -3.68
N PHE A 30 -7.09 16.03 -3.99
CA PHE A 30 -7.32 14.64 -3.63
C PHE A 30 -7.33 14.45 -2.11
N ALA A 31 -6.41 15.12 -1.42
CA ALA A 31 -6.39 15.05 0.05
C ALA A 31 -7.69 15.56 0.64
N LYS A 32 -8.21 16.65 0.11
CA LYS A 32 -9.50 17.16 0.56
C LYS A 32 -10.61 16.15 0.33
N HIS A 33 -10.61 15.55 -0.82
CA HIS A 33 -11.61 14.55 -1.16
C HIS A 33 -11.58 13.37 -0.19
N LEU A 34 -10.38 12.93 0.17
CA LEU A 34 -10.20 11.80 1.07
C LEU A 34 -10.42 12.17 2.54
N GLY A 35 -10.40 13.47 2.85
CA GLY A 35 -10.52 13.90 4.23
C GLY A 35 -9.26 13.71 5.04
N VAL A 36 -8.10 13.81 4.39
CA VAL A 36 -6.81 13.69 5.07
C VAL A 36 -5.99 14.93 4.79
N THR A 37 -4.88 15.09 5.52
CA THR A 37 -3.99 16.21 5.26
C THR A 37 -3.20 15.97 4.00
N ARG A 38 -2.78 17.05 3.37
CA ARG A 38 -1.94 16.95 2.19
C ARG A 38 -0.62 16.24 2.51
N VAL A 39 -0.07 16.51 3.68
CA VAL A 39 1.18 15.89 4.10
C VAL A 39 1.01 14.38 4.24
N ALA A 40 -0.07 13.94 4.87
CA ALA A 40 -0.30 12.51 5.03
C ALA A 40 -0.42 11.82 3.68
N LEU A 41 -1.17 12.41 2.76
CA LEU A 41 -1.32 11.81 1.44
C LEU A 41 -0.01 11.85 0.66
N SER A 42 0.73 12.94 0.75
CA SER A 42 2.00 13.07 0.05
C SER A 42 2.98 11.97 0.47
N ARG A 43 3.01 11.65 1.76
CA ARG A 43 3.90 10.60 2.23
C ARG A 43 3.54 9.24 1.63
N VAL A 44 2.26 8.96 1.50
CA VAL A 44 1.82 7.71 0.89
C VAL A 44 2.19 7.70 -0.59
N VAL A 45 1.90 8.79 -1.29
CA VAL A 45 2.15 8.87 -2.73
C VAL A 45 3.64 8.72 -3.03
N ASN A 46 4.48 9.23 -2.17
CA ASN A 46 5.94 9.16 -2.37
C ASN A 46 6.57 7.92 -1.75
N GLY A 47 5.76 6.99 -1.31
CA GLY A 47 6.29 5.73 -0.78
C GLY A 47 6.94 5.85 0.58
N ARG A 48 6.71 6.95 1.30
CA ARG A 48 7.32 7.17 2.61
C ARG A 48 6.40 6.77 3.75
N ALA A 49 5.18 6.41 3.46
CA ALA A 49 4.24 5.90 4.43
C ALA A 49 3.42 4.80 3.77
N ALA A 50 3.04 3.82 4.57
CA ALA A 50 2.24 2.71 4.10
C ALA A 50 0.77 3.13 4.03
N VAL A 51 0.02 2.43 3.18
CA VAL A 51 -1.43 2.57 3.16
C VAL A 51 -1.97 1.80 4.35
N SER A 52 -2.53 2.52 5.32
CA SER A 52 -3.16 1.90 6.47
C SER A 52 -4.54 1.37 6.08
N ALA A 53 -5.13 0.57 6.98
CA ALA A 53 -6.48 0.08 6.73
C ALA A 53 -7.46 1.24 6.56
N GLU A 54 -7.33 2.26 7.40
CA GLU A 54 -8.23 3.41 7.28
C GLU A 54 -8.02 4.16 5.97
N MET A 55 -6.77 4.33 5.56
CA MET A 55 -6.49 4.99 4.29
C MET A 55 -7.07 4.19 3.13
N ASP A 56 -6.98 2.86 3.22
CA ASP A 56 -7.58 2.02 2.19
C ASP A 56 -9.08 2.25 2.10
N LEU A 57 -9.76 2.36 3.23
CA LEU A 57 -11.20 2.59 3.21
C LEU A 57 -11.55 3.92 2.58
N ARG A 58 -10.75 4.95 2.85
CA ARG A 58 -10.96 6.25 2.22
C ARG A 58 -10.74 6.19 0.72
N LEU A 59 -9.66 5.54 0.32
CA LEU A 59 -9.35 5.37 -1.11
C LEU A 59 -10.42 4.56 -1.81
N SER A 60 -10.89 3.50 -1.16
CA SER A 60 -11.92 2.64 -1.76
C SER A 60 -13.19 3.41 -2.03
N LYS A 61 -13.58 4.26 -1.11
CA LYS A 61 -14.79 5.06 -1.32
C LYS A 61 -14.59 6.08 -2.42
N ALA A 62 -13.47 6.76 -2.43
CA ALA A 62 -13.22 7.81 -3.42
C ALA A 62 -13.05 7.24 -4.81
N LEU A 63 -12.37 6.12 -4.93
CA LEU A 63 -12.01 5.55 -6.24
C LEU A 63 -12.89 4.37 -6.63
N ARG A 64 -13.84 4.02 -5.80
CA ARG A 64 -14.81 2.95 -6.07
C ARG A 64 -14.12 1.61 -6.28
N THR A 65 -13.10 1.35 -5.49
CA THR A 65 -12.46 0.04 -5.48
C THR A 65 -13.00 -0.76 -4.31
N THR A 66 -12.80 -2.07 -4.38
CA THR A 66 -13.20 -2.97 -3.31
C THR A 66 -12.37 -2.67 -2.07
N PRO A 67 -12.99 -2.57 -0.88
CA PRO A 67 -12.21 -2.40 0.34
C PRO A 67 -11.16 -3.48 0.48
N GLY A 68 -9.96 -3.08 0.87
CA GLY A 68 -8.83 -3.99 1.00
C GLY A 68 -7.90 -4.00 -0.19
N THR A 69 -8.32 -3.46 -1.33
CA THR A 69 -7.50 -3.47 -2.54
C THR A 69 -6.16 -2.79 -2.33
N TRP A 70 -6.19 -1.56 -1.79
CA TRP A 70 -4.97 -0.79 -1.60
C TRP A 70 -4.13 -1.34 -0.46
N TYR A 71 -4.81 -1.84 0.57
CA TYR A 71 -4.12 -2.44 1.70
C TYR A 71 -3.39 -3.70 1.28
N LYS A 72 -4.00 -4.51 0.42
CA LYS A 72 -3.36 -5.70 -0.09
C LYS A 72 -2.15 -5.36 -0.95
N MET A 73 -2.25 -4.34 -1.78
CA MET A 73 -1.11 -3.89 -2.57
C MET A 73 0.06 -3.50 -1.67
N GLN A 74 -0.24 -2.81 -0.58
CA GLN A 74 0.79 -2.42 0.37
C GLN A 74 1.42 -3.64 1.01
N ALA A 75 0.60 -4.63 1.38
CA ALA A 75 1.12 -5.84 2.00
C ALA A 75 2.02 -6.61 1.05
N ASP A 76 1.63 -6.69 -0.21
CA ASP A 76 2.44 -7.38 -1.21
C ASP A 76 3.78 -6.68 -1.39
N TYR A 77 3.77 -5.36 -1.44
CA TYR A 77 4.98 -4.56 -1.54
C TYR A 77 5.87 -4.79 -0.32
N ASP A 78 5.28 -4.70 0.86
CA ASP A 78 6.04 -4.85 2.10
C ASP A 78 6.65 -6.24 2.21
N MET A 79 5.89 -7.26 1.84
CA MET A 79 6.36 -8.63 1.96
C MET A 79 7.51 -8.91 0.99
N TRP A 80 7.38 -8.39 -0.24
CA TRP A 80 8.44 -8.58 -1.23
C TRP A 80 9.76 -7.98 -0.73
N HIS A 81 9.70 -6.76 -0.20
CA HIS A 81 10.90 -6.10 0.29
C HIS A 81 11.42 -6.74 1.57
N ALA A 82 10.52 -7.16 2.47
CA ALA A 82 10.92 -7.81 3.70
C ALA A 82 11.66 -9.11 3.43
N LYS A 83 11.16 -9.91 2.49
CA LYS A 83 11.81 -11.18 2.15
C LYS A 83 13.22 -10.96 1.64
N ARG A 84 13.44 -9.90 0.89
CA ARG A 84 14.75 -9.65 0.32
C ARG A 84 15.75 -9.15 1.36
N ARG A 85 15.26 -8.56 2.45
CA ARG A 85 16.13 -8.07 3.51
C ARG A 85 16.29 -9.06 4.65
N PHE A 86 15.41 -10.06 4.72
CA PHE A 86 15.34 -10.93 5.88
C PHE A 86 16.59 -11.80 5.97
N ARG A 87 17.28 -11.72 7.10
CA ARG A 87 18.49 -12.48 7.33
C ARG A 87 18.48 -13.23 8.66
N ALA A 88 17.43 -13.01 9.45
CA ALA A 88 17.36 -13.64 10.76
C ALA A 88 17.24 -15.14 10.60
N LYS A 89 17.85 -15.85 11.55
CA LYS A 89 17.75 -17.30 11.57
C LYS A 89 16.72 -17.68 12.60
N VAL A 90 15.57 -18.12 12.16
CA VAL A 90 14.49 -18.51 13.04
C VAL A 90 14.26 -19.98 12.89
N LYS A 91 14.44 -20.69 13.98
CA LYS A 91 14.22 -22.13 13.96
C LYS A 91 12.76 -22.44 14.13
N PRO A 92 12.22 -23.37 13.37
CA PRO A 92 10.84 -23.81 13.60
C PRO A 92 10.71 -24.41 15.00
N LEU A 93 9.58 -24.17 15.61
CA LEU A 93 9.29 -24.86 16.87
C LEU A 93 9.02 -26.31 16.58
N PRO A 94 9.24 -27.19 17.59
CA PRO A 94 8.83 -28.60 17.42
C PRO A 94 7.35 -28.64 17.11
N ARG A 95 6.96 -29.61 16.26
CA ARG A 95 5.58 -29.67 15.85
C ARG A 95 4.68 -29.89 17.04
N THR A 96 3.61 -29.12 17.09
CA THR A 96 2.60 -29.24 18.12
C THR A 96 1.24 -29.17 17.44
N GLU A 97 0.20 -29.50 18.20
CA GLU A 97 -1.13 -29.44 17.64
C GLU A 97 -1.56 -28.02 17.35
N ALA A 98 -1.02 -27.06 18.07
CA ALA A 98 -1.38 -25.69 17.86
C ALA A 98 -0.86 -25.15 16.53
N THR A 99 0.08 -25.84 15.91
CA THR A 99 0.67 -25.37 14.68
C THR A 99 -0.01 -25.90 13.44
N ALA A 100 -1.05 -26.63 13.61
CA ALA A 100 -1.73 -27.23 12.45
C ALA A 100 -2.35 -26.21 11.53
#